data_940921f5a9c8c49e68745bfd20575567
#
_entry.id   940921f5a9c8c49e68745bfd20575567
#
_cell.length_a   1.000
_cell.length_b   1.000
_cell.length_c   1.000
_cell.angle_alpha   90.00
_cell.angle_beta   90.00
_cell.angle_gamma   90.00
#
_symmetry.space_group_name_H-M   'P 1'
#
loop_
_entity.id
_entity.type
_entity.pdbx_description
1 polymer ?
#
loop_
_entity_poly.entity_id
_entity_poly.type
_entity_poly.pdbx_seq_one_letter_code
_entity_poly.pdbx_strand_id
1 'polypeptide(L)'
;YEKNITDAVGRSLDQQTKPKWLQYGESNDIFVCLPLSDNHADDCWNRAIVVEDAFSACAIANYGYGIALRGTNLLQSAITTLQKFNNIILALDFDATRKAIDMASTVRSLVSGSSVRTVILKQDLKYLNTEQVKEVLFR
;
A
#
# COMPACT_ATOMS: atom_id res chain seq x y z
N TYR A 1 -22.10 8.48 -10.79
CA TYR A 1 -20.64 8.69 -10.91
C TYR A 1 -20.21 8.09 -12.24
N GLU A 2 -19.81 8.90 -13.20
CA GLU A 2 -19.11 8.42 -14.38
C GLU A 2 -17.73 7.94 -13.93
N LYS A 3 -17.46 6.65 -14.14
CA LYS A 3 -16.15 6.05 -13.88
C LYS A 3 -15.26 6.29 -15.08
N ASN A 4 -14.48 7.36 -15.06
CA ASN A 4 -13.48 7.61 -16.08
C ASN A 4 -12.14 7.04 -15.65
N ILE A 5 -11.44 6.37 -16.57
CA ILE A 5 -10.05 5.96 -16.35
C ILE A 5 -9.20 7.21 -16.51
N THR A 6 -8.61 7.67 -15.42
CA THR A 6 -7.75 8.86 -15.39
C THR A 6 -6.26 8.53 -15.44
N ASP A 7 -5.90 7.31 -15.09
CA ASP A 7 -4.51 6.85 -15.04
C ASP A 7 -4.43 5.35 -15.29
N ALA A 8 -3.33 4.90 -15.87
CA ALA A 8 -3.03 3.49 -16.08
C ALA A 8 -1.55 3.21 -15.82
N VAL A 9 -1.27 2.08 -15.20
CA VAL A 9 0.10 1.62 -14.92
C VAL A 9 0.29 0.26 -15.54
N GLY A 10 1.27 0.14 -16.43
CA GLY A 10 1.67 -1.11 -17.05
C GLY A 10 3.02 -1.58 -16.53
N ARG A 11 3.17 -2.89 -16.34
CA ARG A 11 4.47 -3.51 -16.06
C ARG A 11 4.91 -4.36 -17.22
N SER A 12 6.15 -4.17 -17.69
CA SER A 12 6.73 -5.06 -18.69
C SER A 12 6.84 -6.49 -18.16
N LEU A 13 6.41 -7.45 -18.95
CA LEU A 13 6.61 -8.89 -18.68
C LEU A 13 8.03 -9.35 -19.04
N ASP A 14 8.72 -8.61 -19.89
CA ASP A 14 10.11 -8.87 -20.23
C ASP A 14 11.04 -8.23 -19.18
N GLN A 15 11.89 -9.06 -18.57
CA GLN A 15 12.83 -8.64 -17.54
C GLN A 15 13.93 -7.69 -18.04
N GLN A 16 14.20 -7.71 -19.35
CA GLN A 16 15.23 -6.87 -19.99
C GLN A 16 14.70 -5.49 -20.39
N THR A 17 13.40 -5.34 -20.53
CA THR A 17 12.78 -4.07 -20.93
C THR A 17 12.91 -3.03 -19.81
N LYS A 18 13.39 -1.84 -20.17
CA LYS A 18 13.43 -0.65 -19.30
C LYS A 18 12.67 0.51 -19.95
N PRO A 19 11.87 1.27 -19.18
CA PRO A 19 11.60 1.07 -17.76
C PRO A 19 10.68 -0.13 -17.48
N LYS A 20 10.84 -0.77 -16.33
CA LYS A 20 9.96 -1.90 -15.91
C LYS A 20 8.50 -1.49 -15.77
N TRP A 21 8.24 -0.24 -15.45
CA TRP A 21 6.93 0.34 -15.24
C TRP A 21 6.70 1.47 -16.22
N LEU A 22 5.56 1.44 -16.88
CA LEU A 22 5.07 2.53 -17.71
C LEU A 22 3.84 3.10 -17.04
N GLN A 23 3.82 4.41 -16.89
CA GLN A 23 2.67 5.15 -16.40
C GLN A 23 2.07 5.93 -17.57
N TYR A 24 0.76 5.86 -17.70
CA TYR A 24 -0.03 6.63 -18.62
C TYR A 24 -1.02 7.48 -17.81
N GLY A 25 -1.01 8.79 -18.00
CA GLY A 25 -1.78 9.76 -17.22
C GLY A 25 -0.89 10.75 -16.48
N GLU A 26 -1.49 11.78 -15.92
CA GLU A 26 -0.80 12.88 -15.25
C GLU A 26 -0.59 12.65 -13.75
N SER A 27 -1.22 11.62 -13.19
CA SER A 27 -1.22 11.38 -11.76
C SER A 27 0.10 10.76 -11.28
N ASN A 28 0.85 11.51 -10.51
CA ASN A 28 1.93 11.02 -9.64
C ASN A 28 1.40 10.61 -8.25
N ASP A 29 0.10 10.38 -8.15
CA ASP A 29 -0.60 10.15 -6.90
C ASP A 29 -0.52 8.69 -6.43
N ILE A 30 -0.99 8.44 -5.22
CA ILE A 30 -1.07 7.09 -4.65
C ILE A 30 -2.12 6.26 -5.40
N PHE A 31 -1.93 4.93 -5.38
CA PHE A 31 -2.96 3.98 -5.79
C PHE A 31 -3.66 3.44 -4.55
N VAL A 32 -4.99 3.40 -4.55
CA VAL A 32 -5.79 2.87 -3.44
C VAL A 32 -6.61 1.68 -3.92
N CYS A 33 -6.35 0.51 -3.34
CA CYS A 33 -7.16 -0.68 -3.51
C CYS A 33 -8.13 -0.80 -2.34
N LEU A 34 -9.43 -0.90 -2.64
CA LEU A 34 -10.47 -1.05 -1.63
C LEU A 34 -10.46 -2.47 -1.05
N PRO A 35 -10.89 -2.67 0.22
CA PRO A 35 -11.07 -3.99 0.78
C PRO A 35 -12.06 -4.83 -0.05
N LEU A 36 -11.74 -6.11 -0.20
CA LEU A 36 -12.62 -7.07 -0.92
C LEU A 36 -13.74 -7.63 -0.03
N SER A 37 -13.66 -7.44 1.29
CA SER A 37 -14.70 -7.89 2.22
C SER A 37 -15.92 -6.99 2.17
N ASP A 38 -17.09 -7.57 1.95
CA ASP A 38 -18.37 -6.87 2.05
C ASP A 38 -18.82 -6.67 3.50
N ASN A 39 -18.12 -7.27 4.45
CA ASN A 39 -18.45 -7.18 5.87
C ASN A 39 -17.83 -5.94 6.50
N HIS A 40 -18.59 -4.85 6.57
CA HIS A 40 -18.16 -3.58 7.20
C HIS A 40 -17.87 -3.70 8.71
N ALA A 41 -18.24 -4.81 9.36
CA ALA A 41 -17.92 -5.06 10.77
C ALA A 41 -16.46 -5.49 10.98
N ASP A 42 -15.76 -5.87 9.92
CA ASP A 42 -14.35 -6.25 10.01
C ASP A 42 -13.46 -5.01 10.12
N ASP A 43 -12.42 -5.12 10.97
CA ASP A 43 -11.39 -4.06 11.14
C ASP A 43 -10.69 -3.65 9.84
N CYS A 44 -10.88 -4.40 8.75
CA CYS A 44 -10.28 -4.10 7.46
C CYS A 44 -10.71 -2.75 6.89
N TRP A 45 -11.92 -2.26 7.20
CA TRP A 45 -12.42 -0.95 6.77
C TRP A 45 -11.78 0.23 7.52
N ASN A 46 -11.18 -0.02 8.69
CA ASN A 46 -10.45 0.97 9.47
C ASN A 46 -8.93 0.82 9.38
N ARG A 47 -8.46 -0.04 8.47
CA ARG A 47 -7.04 -0.37 8.33
C ARG A 47 -6.51 0.03 6.97
N ALA A 48 -5.42 0.80 6.98
CA ALA A 48 -4.61 1.08 5.80
C ALA A 48 -3.32 0.26 5.84
N ILE A 49 -2.97 -0.38 4.72
CA ILE A 49 -1.72 -1.11 4.55
C ILE A 49 -0.96 -0.44 3.41
N VAL A 50 0.15 0.22 3.78
CA VAL A 50 0.96 1.01 2.85
C VAL A 50 2.03 0.11 2.26
N VAL A 51 2.11 0.09 0.94
CA VAL A 51 3.02 -0.73 0.13
C VAL A 51 3.65 0.11 -0.98
N GLU A 52 4.61 -0.44 -1.71
CA GLU A 52 5.30 0.31 -2.76
C GLU A 52 4.53 0.32 -4.09
N ASP A 53 3.96 -0.81 -4.49
CA ASP A 53 3.35 -1.00 -5.81
C ASP A 53 1.88 -1.46 -5.76
N ALA A 54 1.16 -1.22 -6.86
CA ALA A 54 -0.26 -1.52 -6.98
C ALA A 54 -0.58 -3.03 -6.88
N PHE A 55 0.32 -3.92 -7.31
CA PHE A 55 0.08 -5.37 -7.20
C PHE A 55 0.13 -5.82 -5.75
N SER A 56 1.10 -5.31 -4.97
CA SER A 56 1.16 -5.52 -3.54
C SER A 56 -0.09 -4.98 -2.84
N ALA A 57 -0.60 -3.80 -3.26
CA ALA A 57 -1.84 -3.25 -2.71
C ALA A 57 -3.07 -4.14 -3.01
N CYS A 58 -3.15 -4.72 -4.20
CA CYS A 58 -4.22 -5.68 -4.52
C CYS A 58 -4.08 -6.99 -3.73
N ALA A 59 -2.87 -7.49 -3.54
CA ALA A 59 -2.62 -8.74 -2.81
C ALA A 59 -3.10 -8.68 -1.34
N ILE A 60 -3.12 -7.50 -0.73
CA ILE A 60 -3.53 -7.31 0.67
C ILE A 60 -4.98 -6.85 0.84
N ALA A 61 -5.75 -6.71 -0.23
CA ALA A 61 -7.11 -6.17 -0.21
C ALA A 61 -8.11 -6.98 0.65
N ASN A 62 -7.81 -8.24 0.98
CA ASN A 62 -8.59 -9.03 1.94
C ASN A 62 -8.42 -8.56 3.41
N TYR A 63 -7.42 -7.71 3.68
CA TYR A 63 -7.02 -7.37 5.06
C TYR A 63 -7.13 -5.88 5.39
N GLY A 64 -7.40 -5.04 4.40
CA GLY A 64 -7.56 -3.60 4.57
C GLY A 64 -7.44 -2.85 3.25
N TYR A 65 -7.45 -1.53 3.33
CA TYR A 65 -7.15 -0.68 2.18
C TYR A 65 -5.68 -0.82 1.79
N GLY A 66 -5.42 -1.26 0.57
CA GLY A 66 -4.08 -1.27 0.00
C GLY A 66 -3.72 0.12 -0.52
N ILE A 67 -2.70 0.75 0.05
CA ILE A 67 -2.24 2.09 -0.38
C ILE A 67 -0.85 1.96 -0.95
N ALA A 68 -0.75 1.98 -2.28
CA ALA A 68 0.54 1.94 -2.97
C ALA A 68 1.08 3.36 -3.18
N LEU A 69 2.29 3.60 -2.70
CA LEU A 69 2.99 4.88 -2.83
C LEU A 69 3.56 5.12 -4.23
N ARG A 70 3.62 4.06 -5.06
CA ARG A 70 4.25 4.07 -6.40
C ARG A 70 5.73 4.46 -6.36
N GLY A 71 6.39 4.04 -5.28
CA GLY A 71 7.77 4.33 -4.91
C GLY A 71 7.91 4.33 -3.40
N THR A 72 9.02 4.87 -2.90
CA THR A 72 9.31 4.89 -1.45
C THR A 72 9.19 6.27 -0.82
N ASN A 73 8.53 7.22 -1.49
CA ASN A 73 8.32 8.57 -0.99
C ASN A 73 6.90 8.72 -0.44
N LEU A 74 6.80 9.32 0.74
CA LEU A 74 5.52 9.64 1.35
C LEU A 74 5.01 10.98 0.79
N LEU A 75 4.02 10.91 -0.08
CA LEU A 75 3.39 12.09 -0.68
C LEU A 75 2.36 12.71 0.27
N GLN A 76 2.05 14.00 0.08
CA GLN A 76 1.03 14.69 0.86
C GLN A 76 -0.36 14.04 0.71
N SER A 77 -0.70 13.55 -0.47
CA SER A 77 -1.92 12.80 -0.73
C SER A 77 -2.01 11.51 0.09
N ALA A 78 -0.89 10.81 0.28
CA ALA A 78 -0.82 9.64 1.15
C ALA A 78 -1.13 10.03 2.60
N ILE A 79 -0.52 11.08 3.13
CA ILE A 79 -0.79 11.57 4.49
C ILE A 79 -2.27 11.89 4.65
N THR A 80 -2.85 12.68 3.74
CA THR A 80 -4.27 13.05 3.78
C THR A 80 -5.19 11.82 3.74
N THR A 81 -4.81 10.80 2.98
CA THR A 81 -5.55 9.55 2.90
C THR A 81 -5.43 8.75 4.19
N LEU A 82 -4.22 8.65 4.76
CA LEU A 82 -3.94 7.89 5.99
C LEU A 82 -4.64 8.46 7.22
N GLN A 83 -4.94 9.77 7.26
CA GLN A 83 -5.69 10.40 8.34
C GLN A 83 -7.12 9.84 8.52
N LYS A 84 -7.63 9.10 7.54
CA LYS A 84 -8.96 8.47 7.59
C LYS A 84 -9.00 7.12 8.31
N PHE A 85 -7.83 6.58 8.71
CA PHE A 85 -7.70 5.23 9.25
C PHE A 85 -7.18 5.23 10.67
N ASN A 86 -7.74 4.34 11.51
CA ASN A 86 -7.31 4.15 12.89
C ASN A 86 -6.10 3.22 13.01
N ASN A 87 -5.91 2.33 12.01
CA ASN A 87 -4.82 1.37 11.99
C ASN A 87 -4.02 1.52 10.69
N ILE A 88 -2.73 1.80 10.81
CA ILE A 88 -1.84 1.97 9.67
C ILE A 88 -0.69 0.97 9.78
N ILE A 89 -0.51 0.16 8.74
CA ILE A 89 0.57 -0.82 8.64
C ILE A 89 1.46 -0.41 7.48
N LEU A 90 2.75 -0.20 7.74
CA LEU A 90 3.75 0.04 6.70
C LEU A 90 4.43 -1.29 6.36
N ALA A 91 4.22 -1.77 5.16
CA ALA A 91 4.72 -3.06 4.65
C ALA A 91 5.39 -2.85 3.28
N LEU A 92 6.47 -2.05 3.29
CA LEU A 92 7.28 -1.81 2.10
C LEU A 92 8.13 -3.03 1.74
N ASP A 93 8.62 -3.09 0.52
CA ASP A 93 9.43 -4.19 0.02
C ASP A 93 10.68 -4.42 0.90
N PHE A 94 11.22 -5.62 0.84
CA PHE A 94 12.29 -6.07 1.75
C PHE A 94 13.51 -5.14 1.78
N ASP A 95 13.91 -4.61 0.63
CA ASP A 95 15.04 -3.70 0.48
C ASP A 95 14.77 -2.27 1.00
N ALA A 96 13.50 -1.93 1.25
CA ALA A 96 13.06 -0.63 1.77
C ALA A 96 12.76 -0.61 3.28
N THR A 97 13.16 -1.63 4.04
CA THR A 97 12.85 -1.75 5.48
C THR A 97 13.25 -0.50 6.28
N ARG A 98 14.43 0.07 6.05
CA ARG A 98 14.87 1.28 6.75
C ARG A 98 13.96 2.47 6.44
N LYS A 99 13.59 2.64 5.18
CA LYS A 99 12.66 3.70 4.76
C LYS A 99 11.28 3.51 5.38
N ALA A 100 10.81 2.26 5.54
CA ALA A 100 9.54 1.97 6.21
C ALA A 100 9.56 2.41 7.67
N ILE A 101 10.67 2.21 8.39
CA ILE A 101 10.83 2.65 9.78
C ILE A 101 10.84 4.17 9.88
N ASP A 102 11.60 4.86 9.03
CA ASP A 102 11.67 6.32 8.98
C ASP A 102 10.30 6.92 8.62
N MET A 103 9.62 6.32 7.65
CA MET A 103 8.27 6.70 7.24
C MET A 103 7.26 6.51 8.38
N ALA A 104 7.36 5.43 9.15
CA ALA A 104 6.49 5.21 10.31
C ALA A 104 6.62 6.33 11.33
N SER A 105 7.82 6.84 11.58
CA SER A 105 8.05 7.98 12.45
C SER A 105 7.35 9.24 11.92
N THR A 106 7.49 9.51 10.63
CA THR A 106 6.84 10.64 9.97
C THR A 106 5.31 10.52 10.03
N VAL A 107 4.76 9.34 9.71
CA VAL A 107 3.30 9.10 9.76
C VAL A 107 2.78 9.29 11.18
N ARG A 108 3.45 8.78 12.21
CA ARG A 108 3.05 8.99 13.62
C ARG A 108 3.01 10.46 14.02
N SER A 109 3.89 11.28 13.47
CA SER A 109 3.93 12.72 13.76
C SER A 109 2.84 13.52 13.05
N LEU A 110 2.39 13.05 11.88
CA LEU A 110 1.45 13.78 11.01
C LEU A 110 0.02 13.24 11.07
N VAL A 111 -0.17 12.01 11.51
CA VAL A 111 -1.48 11.32 11.58
C VAL A 111 -1.81 11.05 13.04
N SER A 112 -2.54 11.98 13.66
CA SER A 112 -2.90 11.87 15.08
C SER A 112 -3.99 10.82 15.31
N GLY A 113 -3.89 10.10 16.44
CA GLY A 113 -4.94 9.16 16.89
C GLY A 113 -4.91 7.80 16.22
N SER A 114 -4.00 7.55 15.29
CA SER A 114 -3.86 6.26 14.61
C SER A 114 -2.75 5.40 15.24
N SER A 115 -3.00 4.09 15.30
CA SER A 115 -1.95 3.10 15.56
C SER A 115 -1.12 2.90 14.31
N VAL A 116 0.19 3.14 14.38
CA VAL A 116 1.11 2.99 13.25
C VAL A 116 2.16 1.94 13.58
N ARG A 117 2.24 0.89 12.77
CA ARG A 117 3.27 -0.15 12.89
C ARG A 117 3.95 -0.44 11.57
N THR A 118 5.14 -0.99 11.64
CA THR A 118 5.93 -1.42 10.50
C THR A 118 6.04 -2.94 10.51
N VAL A 119 5.87 -3.55 9.35
CA VAL A 119 6.10 -4.98 9.12
C VAL A 119 7.37 -5.13 8.30
N ILE A 120 8.29 -5.97 8.75
CA ILE A 120 9.51 -6.29 8.02
C ILE A 120 9.22 -7.50 7.14
N LEU A 121 9.23 -7.26 5.83
CA LEU A 121 9.03 -8.31 4.85
C LEU A 121 10.33 -9.08 4.59
N LYS A 122 10.20 -10.38 4.31
CA LYS A 122 11.30 -11.23 3.83
C LYS A 122 11.26 -11.40 2.31
N GLN A 123 10.11 -11.12 1.72
CA GLN A 123 9.85 -11.09 0.27
C GLN A 123 8.63 -10.23 -0.01
N ASP A 124 8.45 -9.79 -1.25
CA ASP A 124 7.35 -8.90 -1.64
C ASP A 124 5.99 -9.59 -1.45
N LEU A 125 5.02 -8.84 -0.94
CA LEU A 125 3.66 -9.33 -0.64
C LEU A 125 2.96 -9.94 -1.87
N LYS A 126 3.21 -9.42 -3.05
CA LYS A 126 2.63 -9.92 -4.33
C LYS A 126 3.02 -11.36 -4.68
N TYR A 127 4.05 -11.93 -4.03
CA TYR A 127 4.51 -13.31 -4.22
C TYR A 127 4.02 -14.26 -3.12
N LEU A 128 3.33 -13.74 -2.11
CA LEU A 128 2.76 -14.51 -1.01
C LEU A 128 1.33 -14.96 -1.34
N ASN A 129 0.96 -16.13 -0.85
CA ASN A 129 -0.44 -16.52 -0.84
C ASN A 129 -1.19 -15.83 0.32
N THR A 130 -2.53 -15.93 0.31
CA THR A 130 -3.41 -15.24 1.27
C THR A 130 -3.04 -15.54 2.73
N GLU A 131 -2.80 -16.81 3.09
CA GLU A 131 -2.46 -17.21 4.46
C GLU A 131 -1.10 -16.63 4.89
N GLN A 132 -0.12 -16.66 3.99
CA GLN A 132 1.20 -16.08 4.24
C GLN A 132 1.13 -14.57 4.43
N VAL A 133 0.32 -13.88 3.62
CA VAL A 133 0.08 -12.43 3.78
C VAL A 133 -0.51 -12.15 5.16
N LYS A 134 -1.52 -12.91 5.58
CA LYS A 134 -2.13 -12.78 6.90
C LYS A 134 -1.11 -12.98 8.02
N GLU A 135 -0.32 -14.05 7.93
CA GLU A 135 0.70 -14.35 8.92
C GLU A 135 1.73 -13.24 9.05
N VAL A 136 2.20 -12.69 7.94
CA VAL A 136 3.19 -11.62 7.91
C VAL A 136 2.62 -10.31 8.45
N LEU A 137 1.37 -9.98 8.08
CA LEU A 137 0.75 -8.73 8.50
C LEU A 137 0.30 -8.72 9.97
N PHE A 138 0.00 -9.84 10.60
CA PHE A 138 -0.68 -9.89 11.91
C PHE A 138 0.07 -10.70 12.98
N ARG A 139 1.34 -11.00 12.75
CA ARG A 139 2.26 -11.52 13.78
C ARG A 139 2.54 -10.56 14.92
#